data_6214421de376246dd8d7df8e8a29603c
#
_entry.id   6214421de376246dd8d7df8e8a29603c
#
_cell.length_a   1.000
_cell.length_b   1.000
_cell.length_c   1.000
_cell.angle_alpha   90.00
_cell.angle_beta   90.00
_cell.angle_gamma   90.00
#
_symmetry.space_group_name_H-M   'P 1'
#
loop_
_entity.id
_entity.type
_entity.pdbx_description
1 polymer ?
#
loop_
_entity_poly.entity_id
_entity_poly.type
_entity_poly.pdbx_seq_one_letter_code
_entity_poly.pdbx_strand_id
1 'polypeptide(L)'
;QEEFLDYLQTTKKSHMSWSSQARGYFLDDIITKEIEEKITKSESSWRKPGEHSSGPLSCYDSEENRERKRRAIEIAEKKGCSANNIAASWTISQSFPSFALIGPRTINELDTTLPCLDIELNQDEINWLNLI
;
A
#
# COMPACT_ATOMS: atom_id res chain seq x y z
N GLN A 1 -5.15 -16.95 -0.82
CA GLN A 1 -4.39 -15.83 -1.39
C GLN A 1 -3.40 -16.32 -2.46
N GLU A 2 -2.66 -17.41 -2.19
CA GLU A 2 -1.71 -18.04 -3.15
C GLU A 2 -2.41 -18.48 -4.45
N GLU A 3 -3.51 -19.20 -4.37
CA GLU A 3 -4.28 -19.65 -5.54
C GLU A 3 -4.73 -18.49 -6.46
N PHE A 4 -5.06 -17.34 -5.87
CA PHE A 4 -5.44 -16.16 -6.64
C PHE A 4 -4.24 -15.53 -7.36
N LEU A 5 -3.10 -15.45 -6.71
CA LEU A 5 -1.85 -14.97 -7.32
C LEU A 5 -1.40 -15.90 -8.45
N ASP A 6 -1.43 -17.21 -8.23
CA ASP A 6 -1.13 -18.23 -9.25
C ASP A 6 -2.04 -18.10 -10.46
N TYR A 7 -3.34 -17.89 -10.24
CA TYR A 7 -4.30 -17.64 -11.31
C TYR A 7 -3.93 -16.39 -12.14
N LEU A 8 -3.60 -15.27 -11.49
CA LEU A 8 -3.21 -14.05 -12.19
C LEU A 8 -1.89 -14.23 -12.95
N GLN A 9 -0.92 -14.89 -12.34
CA GLN A 9 0.38 -15.19 -12.97
C GLN A 9 0.24 -16.09 -14.19
N THR A 10 -0.58 -17.12 -14.09
CA THR A 10 -0.79 -18.09 -15.16
C THR A 10 -1.60 -17.53 -16.31
N THR A 11 -2.70 -16.81 -16.00
CA THR A 11 -3.63 -16.30 -17.01
C THR A 11 -3.24 -14.95 -17.58
N LYS A 12 -2.30 -14.25 -16.94
CA LYS A 12 -1.88 -12.86 -17.28
C LYS A 12 -3.06 -11.88 -17.32
N LYS A 13 -4.12 -12.16 -16.55
CA LYS A 13 -5.23 -11.22 -16.42
C LYS A 13 -4.83 -9.98 -15.66
N SER A 14 -5.38 -8.84 -16.07
CA SER A 14 -5.14 -7.58 -15.39
C SER A 14 -5.80 -7.57 -14.02
N HIS A 15 -5.09 -7.02 -13.04
CA HIS A 15 -5.56 -6.82 -11.67
C HIS A 15 -5.50 -5.35 -11.28
N MET A 16 -6.57 -4.83 -10.73
CA MET A 16 -6.64 -3.47 -10.19
C MET A 16 -6.67 -3.54 -8.67
N SER A 17 -5.56 -3.16 -8.04
CA SER A 17 -5.40 -3.25 -6.59
C SER A 17 -6.06 -2.07 -5.89
N TRP A 18 -7.15 -2.33 -5.20
CA TRP A 18 -7.77 -1.37 -4.29
C TRP A 18 -6.90 -1.14 -3.04
N SER A 19 -6.82 0.10 -2.57
CA SER A 19 -5.98 0.47 -1.42
C SER A 19 -4.51 0.07 -1.57
N SER A 20 -3.95 0.27 -2.75
CA SER A 20 -2.56 -0.09 -3.12
C SER A 20 -1.48 0.48 -2.18
N GLN A 21 -1.79 1.52 -1.43
CA GLN A 21 -0.94 2.15 -0.40
C GLN A 21 -1.44 1.85 1.03
N ALA A 22 -2.26 0.80 1.21
CA ALA A 22 -2.79 0.36 2.50
C ALA A 22 -3.36 1.52 3.34
N ARG A 23 -4.10 2.44 2.72
CA ARG A 23 -4.72 3.62 3.36
C ARG A 23 -3.73 4.53 4.10
N GLY A 24 -2.47 4.53 3.73
CA GLY A 24 -1.42 5.31 4.40
C GLY A 24 -0.68 4.55 5.50
N TYR A 25 -0.82 3.22 5.59
CA TYR A 25 -0.10 2.40 6.56
C TYR A 25 1.43 2.51 6.41
N PHE A 26 1.92 2.71 5.19
CA PHE A 26 3.36 2.86 4.89
C PHE A 26 3.88 4.31 5.05
N LEU A 27 3.05 5.24 5.49
CA LEU A 27 3.50 6.58 5.88
C LEU A 27 4.21 6.56 7.24
N ASP A 28 4.77 7.70 7.65
CA ASP A 28 5.30 7.88 9.00
C ASP A 28 4.27 7.48 10.07
N ASP A 29 4.75 6.93 11.19
CA ASP A 29 3.89 6.38 12.23
C ASP A 29 2.97 7.43 12.89
N ILE A 30 3.44 8.67 12.98
CA ILE A 30 2.63 9.78 13.51
C ILE A 30 1.48 10.07 12.54
N ILE A 31 1.79 10.20 11.25
CA ILE A 31 0.80 10.44 10.20
C ILE A 31 -0.19 9.28 10.10
N THR A 32 0.31 8.04 10.18
CA THR A 32 -0.55 6.84 10.14
C THR A 32 -1.54 6.82 11.30
N LYS A 33 -1.11 7.17 12.52
CA LYS A 33 -1.98 7.28 13.69
C LYS A 33 -3.01 8.41 13.55
N GLU A 34 -2.60 9.57 13.04
CA GLU A 34 -3.55 10.68 12.78
C GLU A 34 -4.62 10.31 11.76
N ILE A 35 -4.25 9.56 10.71
CA ILE A 35 -5.20 9.05 9.72
C ILE A 35 -6.16 8.06 10.38
N GLU A 36 -5.65 7.11 11.18
CA GLU A 36 -6.47 6.14 11.94
C GLU A 36 -7.52 6.85 12.77
N GLU A 37 -7.11 7.83 13.58
CA GLU A 37 -8.01 8.58 14.44
C GLU A 37 -9.07 9.37 13.65
N LYS A 38 -8.69 10.01 12.55
CA LYS A 38 -9.62 10.75 11.70
C LYS A 38 -10.66 9.84 11.07
N ILE A 39 -10.23 8.68 10.56
CA ILE A 39 -11.12 7.73 9.89
C ILE A 39 -12.05 7.06 10.89
N THR A 40 -11.55 6.61 12.03
CA THR A 40 -12.36 5.91 13.04
C THR A 40 -13.36 6.80 13.73
N LYS A 41 -13.09 8.12 13.83
CA LYS A 41 -14.01 9.12 14.37
C LYS A 41 -15.01 9.66 13.33
N SER A 42 -14.78 9.41 12.01
CA SER A 42 -15.66 9.93 10.97
C SER A 42 -16.89 9.04 10.78
N GLU A 43 -18.08 9.65 10.81
CA GLU A 43 -19.31 9.00 10.36
C GLU A 43 -19.34 9.01 8.83
N SER A 44 -19.45 7.82 8.23
CA SER A 44 -19.58 7.69 6.78
C SER A 44 -21.04 7.68 6.38
N SER A 45 -21.44 8.55 5.45
CA SER A 45 -22.79 8.59 4.88
C SER A 45 -23.21 7.29 4.15
N TRP A 46 -22.25 6.38 3.89
CA TRP A 46 -22.46 5.10 3.21
C TRP A 46 -22.75 3.94 4.16
N ARG A 47 -22.67 4.17 5.47
CA ARG A 47 -22.76 3.14 6.49
C ARG A 47 -23.98 3.35 7.38
N LYS A 48 -24.36 2.28 8.07
CA LYS A 48 -25.40 2.36 9.08
C LYS A 48 -24.94 3.26 10.24
N PRO A 49 -25.85 3.99 10.89
CA PRO A 49 -25.51 4.75 12.08
C PRO A 49 -24.76 3.90 13.11
N GLY A 50 -23.60 4.38 13.58
CA GLY A 50 -22.75 3.67 14.53
C GLY A 50 -21.68 2.75 13.90
N GLU A 51 -21.65 2.57 12.58
CA GLU A 51 -20.55 1.88 11.89
C GLU A 51 -19.43 2.87 11.55
N HIS A 52 -18.27 2.72 12.18
CA HIS A 52 -17.07 3.51 11.90
C HIS A 52 -16.24 2.88 10.78
N SER A 53 -15.54 3.73 10.03
CA SER A 53 -14.54 3.27 9.06
C SER A 53 -13.33 2.70 9.76
N SER A 54 -12.80 1.59 9.26
CA SER A 54 -11.52 1.07 9.70
C SER A 54 -10.38 1.86 9.06
N GLY A 55 -9.45 2.33 9.86
CA GLY A 55 -8.26 3.05 9.40
C GLY A 55 -7.11 2.11 9.00
N PRO A 56 -5.93 2.67 8.71
CA PRO A 56 -4.77 1.87 8.29
C PRO A 56 -4.32 0.87 9.35
N LEU A 57 -4.29 1.25 10.63
CA LEU A 57 -3.87 0.34 11.70
C LEU A 57 -4.91 -0.76 11.94
N SER A 58 -6.19 -0.41 12.02
CA SER A 58 -7.28 -1.38 12.21
C SER A 58 -7.35 -2.42 11.08
N CYS A 59 -6.94 -2.05 9.86
CA CYS A 59 -7.01 -2.94 8.69
C CYS A 59 -5.75 -3.74 8.44
N TYR A 60 -4.58 -3.16 8.70
CA TYR A 60 -3.32 -3.67 8.16
C TYR A 60 -2.25 -3.97 9.21
N ASP A 61 -2.43 -3.58 10.49
CA ASP A 61 -1.42 -3.77 11.51
C ASP A 61 -1.36 -5.24 11.95
N SER A 62 -0.40 -5.98 11.40
CA SER A 62 -0.01 -7.34 11.78
C SER A 62 1.50 -7.42 11.92
N GLU A 63 2.01 -8.50 12.51
CA GLU A 63 3.45 -8.70 12.65
C GLU A 63 4.14 -8.72 11.27
N GLU A 64 3.59 -9.45 10.32
CA GLU A 64 4.12 -9.52 8.96
C GLU A 64 4.08 -8.15 8.26
N ASN A 65 3.03 -7.37 8.44
CA ASN A 65 2.94 -6.06 7.80
C ASN A 65 3.83 -5.02 8.46
N ARG A 66 4.09 -5.12 9.77
CA ARG A 66 5.13 -4.30 10.44
C ARG A 66 6.50 -4.62 9.86
N GLU A 67 6.81 -5.90 9.65
CA GLU A 67 8.07 -6.30 9.03
C GLU A 67 8.15 -5.83 7.57
N ARG A 68 7.07 -5.95 6.77
CA ARG A 68 7.02 -5.39 5.41
C ARG A 68 7.24 -3.89 5.40
N LYS A 69 6.62 -3.15 6.34
CA LYS A 69 6.84 -1.70 6.47
C LYS A 69 8.29 -1.38 6.79
N ARG A 70 8.91 -2.10 7.73
CA ARG A 70 10.34 -1.93 8.06
C ARG A 70 11.21 -2.15 6.82
N ARG A 71 10.97 -3.23 6.07
CA ARG A 71 11.71 -3.55 4.83
C ARG A 71 11.47 -2.51 3.73
N ALA A 72 10.25 -2.01 3.60
CA ALA A 72 9.94 -0.94 2.66
C ALA A 72 10.69 0.36 2.99
N ILE A 73 10.84 0.72 4.28
CA ILE A 73 11.64 1.86 4.72
C ILE A 73 13.11 1.67 4.31
N GLU A 74 13.69 0.50 4.54
CA GLU A 74 15.09 0.23 4.17
C GLU A 74 15.35 0.36 2.65
N ILE A 75 14.41 -0.11 1.82
CA ILE A 75 14.52 0.05 0.36
C ILE A 75 14.33 1.51 -0.02
N ALA A 76 13.37 2.20 0.61
CA ALA A 76 13.10 3.61 0.36
C ALA A 76 14.32 4.48 0.63
N GLU A 77 15.01 4.26 1.74
CA GLU A 77 16.26 4.98 2.08
C GLU A 77 17.33 4.76 1.00
N LYS A 78 17.52 3.53 0.52
CA LYS A 78 18.50 3.22 -0.53
C LYS A 78 18.15 3.86 -1.88
N LYS A 79 16.85 3.99 -2.18
CA LYS A 79 16.35 4.52 -3.46
C LYS A 79 16.04 6.03 -3.39
N GLY A 80 16.13 6.68 -2.22
CA GLY A 80 15.85 8.11 -2.05
C GLY A 80 14.37 8.47 -2.24
N CYS A 81 13.47 7.59 -1.80
CA CYS A 81 12.02 7.77 -1.92
C CYS A 81 11.32 7.49 -0.60
N SER A 82 9.98 7.45 -0.57
CA SER A 82 9.20 7.10 0.62
C SER A 82 8.82 5.61 0.64
N ALA A 83 8.62 5.04 1.83
CA ALA A 83 8.10 3.67 1.97
C ALA A 83 6.70 3.52 1.32
N ASN A 84 5.91 4.59 1.30
CA ASN A 84 4.63 4.63 0.60
C ASN A 84 4.79 4.50 -0.92
N ASN A 85 5.86 5.08 -1.51
CA ASN A 85 6.20 4.87 -2.91
C ASN A 85 6.64 3.43 -3.17
N ILE A 86 7.41 2.82 -2.26
CA ILE A 86 7.80 1.41 -2.38
C ILE A 86 6.57 0.49 -2.36
N ALA A 87 5.59 0.73 -1.49
CA ALA A 87 4.34 -0.03 -1.45
C ALA A 87 3.55 0.07 -2.77
N ALA A 88 3.44 1.28 -3.33
CA ALA A 88 2.80 1.49 -4.63
C ALA A 88 3.57 0.83 -5.77
N SER A 89 4.91 0.96 -5.80
CA SER A 89 5.77 0.31 -6.79
C SER A 89 5.68 -1.20 -6.72
N TRP A 90 5.68 -1.79 -5.52
CA TRP A 90 5.50 -3.23 -5.34
C TRP A 90 4.17 -3.70 -5.97
N THR A 91 3.10 -2.92 -5.81
CA THR A 91 1.80 -3.25 -6.40
C THR A 91 1.85 -3.32 -7.92
N ILE A 92 2.57 -2.41 -8.58
CA ILE A 92 2.67 -2.37 -10.06
C ILE A 92 3.80 -3.25 -10.62
N SER A 93 4.71 -3.73 -9.78
CA SER A 93 5.87 -4.58 -10.17
C SER A 93 5.55 -6.07 -10.19
N GLN A 94 4.30 -6.46 -10.29
CA GLN A 94 3.89 -7.86 -10.30
C GLN A 94 4.18 -8.52 -11.65
N SER A 95 4.33 -9.85 -11.68
CA SER A 95 4.60 -10.65 -12.89
C SER A 95 3.41 -10.75 -13.87
N PHE A 96 2.29 -10.10 -13.55
CA PHE A 96 1.07 -9.97 -14.34
C PHE A 96 0.67 -8.49 -14.45
N PRO A 97 -0.16 -8.08 -15.42
CA PRO A 97 -0.62 -6.70 -15.53
C PRO A 97 -1.31 -6.23 -14.26
N SER A 98 -0.68 -5.34 -13.51
CA SER A 98 -1.17 -4.85 -12.21
C SER A 98 -1.23 -3.32 -12.20
N PHE A 99 -2.33 -2.79 -11.69
CA PHE A 99 -2.61 -1.37 -11.61
C PHE A 99 -2.91 -0.99 -10.16
N ALA A 100 -2.21 0.03 -9.68
CA ALA A 100 -2.45 0.58 -8.36
C ALA A 100 -3.58 1.62 -8.43
N LEU A 101 -4.69 1.37 -7.73
CA LEU A 101 -5.72 2.39 -7.53
C LEU A 101 -5.30 3.28 -6.36
N ILE A 102 -5.04 4.54 -6.66
CA ILE A 102 -4.67 5.54 -5.66
C ILE A 102 -5.83 6.52 -5.43
N GLY A 103 -5.95 7.05 -4.22
CA GLY A 103 -7.01 7.98 -3.84
C GLY A 103 -6.46 9.23 -3.14
N PRO A 104 -5.66 10.05 -3.84
CA PRO A 104 -5.15 11.29 -3.26
C PRO A 104 -6.30 12.28 -3.01
N ARG A 105 -6.28 12.94 -1.87
CA ARG A 105 -7.26 13.97 -1.49
C ARG A 105 -6.81 15.37 -1.87
N THR A 106 -5.51 15.52 -2.11
CA THR A 106 -4.88 16.78 -2.51
C THR A 106 -3.91 16.56 -3.66
N ILE A 107 -3.58 17.62 -4.39
CA ILE A 107 -2.56 17.59 -5.42
C ILE A 107 -1.19 17.21 -4.84
N ASN A 108 -0.87 17.70 -3.65
CA ASN A 108 0.38 17.34 -2.98
C ASN A 108 0.47 15.83 -2.66
N GLU A 109 -0.63 15.20 -2.24
CA GLU A 109 -0.66 13.74 -2.05
C GLU A 109 -0.46 13.00 -3.38
N LEU A 110 -1.00 13.52 -4.48
CA LEU A 110 -0.77 12.96 -5.82
C LEU A 110 0.70 13.11 -6.22
N ASP A 111 1.25 14.31 -6.15
CA ASP A 111 2.63 14.62 -6.54
C ASP A 111 3.65 13.79 -5.75
N THR A 112 3.40 13.56 -4.46
CA THR A 112 4.26 12.72 -3.62
C THR A 112 4.09 11.21 -3.89
N THR A 113 3.02 10.80 -4.56
CA THR A 113 2.76 9.41 -4.93
C THR A 113 3.33 9.05 -6.30
N LEU A 114 3.23 9.94 -7.29
CA LEU A 114 3.64 9.69 -8.68
C LEU A 114 5.07 9.18 -8.86
N PRO A 115 6.07 9.56 -8.04
CA PRO A 115 7.41 8.97 -8.15
C PRO A 115 7.48 7.45 -8.06
N CYS A 116 6.43 6.78 -7.55
CA CYS A 116 6.36 5.32 -7.55
C CYS A 116 6.43 4.70 -8.95
N LEU A 117 6.07 5.45 -9.99
CA LEU A 117 6.11 5.00 -11.39
C LEU A 117 7.54 4.87 -11.93
N ASP A 118 8.48 5.62 -11.38
CA ASP A 118 9.89 5.63 -11.78
C ASP A 118 10.77 4.72 -10.91
N ILE A 119 10.18 4.04 -9.93
CA ILE A 119 10.89 3.15 -9.03
C ILE A 119 10.81 1.72 -9.57
N GLU A 120 11.95 1.20 -10.00
CA GLU A 120 12.11 -0.20 -10.36
C GLU A 120 12.48 -1.03 -9.13
N LEU A 121 11.69 -2.05 -8.84
CA LEU A 121 12.00 -3.08 -7.85
C LEU A 121 12.51 -4.32 -8.58
N ASN A 122 13.73 -4.77 -8.22
CA ASN A 122 14.25 -6.03 -8.72
C ASN A 122 13.61 -7.23 -7.99
N GLN A 123 13.85 -8.44 -8.47
CA GLN A 123 13.22 -9.64 -7.92
C GLN A 123 13.62 -9.91 -6.46
N ASP A 124 14.84 -9.58 -6.07
CA ASP A 124 15.31 -9.77 -4.68
C ASP A 124 14.59 -8.79 -3.74
N GLU A 125 14.37 -7.54 -4.15
CA GLU A 125 13.60 -6.55 -3.41
C GLU A 125 12.11 -6.96 -3.28
N ILE A 126 11.53 -7.51 -4.35
CA ILE A 126 10.15 -8.04 -4.34
C ILE A 126 10.05 -9.23 -3.37
N ASN A 127 10.98 -10.19 -3.45
CA ASN A 127 11.03 -11.33 -2.54
C ASN A 127 11.22 -10.88 -1.09
N TRP A 128 12.11 -9.92 -0.86
CA TRP A 128 12.33 -9.30 0.45
C TRP A 128 11.04 -8.70 1.02
N LEU A 129 10.29 -7.93 0.24
CA LEU A 129 8.99 -7.37 0.64
C LEU A 129 7.92 -8.45 0.85
N ASN A 130 8.01 -9.56 0.14
CA ASN A 130 7.12 -10.72 0.30
C ASN A 130 7.44 -11.58 1.52
N LEU A 131 8.51 -11.28 2.24
CA LEU A 131 9.02 -12.04 3.39
C LEU A 131 9.54 -13.45 3.01
N ILE A 132 10.07 -13.58 1.79
CA ILE A 132 10.68 -14.80 1.26
C ILE A 132 12.21 -14.69 1.31
#